data_07af3c6325f834b976d984f522b60e62
#
_entry.id   07af3c6325f834b976d984f522b60e62
#
_cell.length_a   1.000
_cell.length_b   1.000
_cell.length_c   1.000
_cell.angle_alpha   90.00
_cell.angle_beta   90.00
_cell.angle_gamma   90.00
#
_symmetry.space_group_name_H-M   'P 1'
#
loop_
_entity.id
_entity.type
_entity.pdbx_description
1 polymer ?
#
loop_
_entity_poly.entity_id
_entity_poly.type
_entity_poly.pdbx_seq_one_letter_code
_entity_poly.pdbx_strand_id
1 'polypeptide(L)'
;MSYQKTISLYPHVAPAPGTPLVENEVNSTLFSPLQVRGLTLQNRIAVSPMGMFSANEGHLTDFHLVHYGSFATRGAALVIVEATAVAPNGRVSTGDSGLWQHSQISPLKRVVDYIHSQGQKAGIQLCHSGPKGSMLPPWLAKGDPMVQFPLANEEAGGWPDDVWAPTAICHGPGYPMPKEMGHKHIDLAIDQFASAARRAVEAGVDFIELHGAHGYLINAFLSPLTNHRTDEYGGSFENRTHFLFRVLKAIRDAMPDSVVLSLRISAVEWMEWSGQDCWNLEESIKLAKLLPEAGVDILDVSSGGNHSDQKIDVHPYYQVDLAYQIRKALKNDGIELLIAAVGFIDNPAMAESVVRGNIIEAVQKMNGTNGDADRGKDEEPQADLVMVGRQFLRDAGFVLTAAKSLAVKVQWPLQYSKGK
;
A
#
# COMPACT_ATOMS: atom_id res chain seq x y z
N MET A 1 -41.11 -24.84 24.67
CA MET A 1 -39.74 -25.16 24.28
C MET A 1 -38.93 -23.86 24.38
N SER A 2 -38.09 -23.77 25.41
CA SER A 2 -37.23 -22.58 25.61
C SER A 2 -36.11 -22.61 24.58
N TYR A 3 -36.09 -21.56 23.75
CA TYR A 3 -34.91 -21.30 22.91
C TYR A 3 -33.72 -21.03 23.83
N GLN A 4 -32.81 -21.99 23.99
CA GLN A 4 -31.49 -21.74 24.52
C GLN A 4 -30.82 -20.74 23.56
N LYS A 5 -30.61 -19.49 24.01
CA LYS A 5 -29.71 -18.56 23.32
C LYS A 5 -28.36 -19.24 23.20
N THR A 6 -27.99 -19.65 22.00
CA THR A 6 -26.64 -20.14 21.73
C THR A 6 -25.69 -18.98 22.04
N ILE A 7 -24.97 -19.08 23.15
CA ILE A 7 -23.93 -18.09 23.45
C ILE A 7 -22.86 -18.29 22.38
N SER A 8 -22.64 -17.27 21.56
CA SER A 8 -21.53 -17.29 20.60
C SER A 8 -20.23 -17.45 21.37
N LEU A 9 -19.49 -18.53 21.10
CA LEU A 9 -18.16 -18.77 21.69
C LEU A 9 -17.13 -17.77 21.17
N TYR A 10 -17.45 -17.04 20.11
CA TYR A 10 -16.67 -15.95 19.53
C TYR A 10 -17.47 -14.65 19.59
N PRO A 11 -17.63 -14.05 20.79
CA PRO A 11 -18.35 -12.79 20.89
C PRO A 11 -17.63 -11.74 20.04
N HIS A 12 -18.37 -11.05 19.20
CA HIS A 12 -17.88 -9.81 18.63
C HIS A 12 -17.53 -8.87 19.78
N VAL A 13 -16.24 -8.53 19.90
CA VAL A 13 -15.79 -7.60 20.93
C VAL A 13 -16.20 -6.20 20.48
N ALA A 14 -17.08 -5.58 21.23
CA ALA A 14 -17.45 -4.19 21.03
C ALA A 14 -16.98 -3.39 22.25
N PRO A 15 -16.13 -2.37 22.06
CA PRO A 15 -15.52 -1.94 20.80
C PRO A 15 -14.45 -2.92 20.30
N ALA A 16 -14.10 -2.82 19.00
CA ALA A 16 -13.08 -3.67 18.36
C ALA A 16 -11.69 -3.48 19.01
N PRO A 17 -10.80 -4.49 18.98
CA PRO A 17 -9.43 -4.33 19.44
C PRO A 17 -8.72 -3.13 18.80
N GLY A 18 -7.90 -2.41 19.56
CA GLY A 18 -7.21 -1.19 19.09
C GLY A 18 -8.05 0.08 19.10
N THR A 19 -9.35 -0.01 19.48
CA THR A 19 -10.21 1.16 19.68
C THR A 19 -9.85 1.86 21.00
N PRO A 20 -9.61 3.18 21.02
CA PRO A 20 -9.36 3.92 22.24
C PRO A 20 -10.57 3.86 23.18
N LEU A 21 -10.33 3.71 24.48
CA LEU A 21 -11.37 3.70 25.50
C LEU A 21 -11.69 5.13 25.94
N VAL A 22 -12.93 5.36 26.40
CA VAL A 22 -13.43 6.69 26.77
C VAL A 22 -12.66 7.32 27.94
N GLU A 23 -12.14 6.48 28.86
CA GLU A 23 -11.36 6.90 30.04
C GLU A 23 -9.91 7.29 29.74
N ASN A 24 -9.56 7.62 28.49
CA ASN A 24 -8.21 8.10 28.16
C ASN A 24 -8.01 9.53 28.68
N GLU A 25 -6.92 9.73 29.43
CA GLU A 25 -6.41 11.04 29.85
C GLU A 25 -5.45 11.65 28.80
N VAL A 26 -4.94 10.82 27.89
CA VAL A 26 -3.96 11.19 26.86
C VAL A 26 -4.69 11.39 25.53
N ASN A 27 -4.48 12.56 24.93
CA ASN A 27 -4.96 12.84 23.58
C ASN A 27 -3.93 12.38 22.55
N SER A 28 -4.21 11.28 21.86
CA SER A 28 -3.39 10.74 20.78
C SER A 28 -4.12 10.87 19.45
N THR A 29 -3.49 11.49 18.47
CA THR A 29 -4.02 11.56 17.10
C THR A 29 -3.95 10.20 16.42
N LEU A 30 -2.90 9.42 16.65
CA LEU A 30 -2.74 8.07 16.11
C LEU A 30 -3.89 7.14 16.51
N PHE A 31 -4.43 7.32 17.71
CA PHE A 31 -5.58 6.58 18.24
C PHE A 31 -6.90 7.36 18.13
N SER A 32 -6.98 8.39 17.31
CA SER A 32 -8.27 9.01 16.95
C SER A 32 -8.88 8.36 15.71
N PRO A 33 -10.22 8.29 15.59
CA PRO A 33 -10.84 7.73 14.40
C PRO A 33 -10.55 8.57 13.15
N LEU A 34 -10.49 7.91 11.99
CA LEU A 34 -10.40 8.53 10.68
C LEU A 34 -11.60 8.12 9.84
N GLN A 35 -12.32 9.10 9.33
CA GLN A 35 -13.47 8.88 8.44
C GLN A 35 -13.00 9.01 6.98
N VAL A 36 -13.29 8.00 6.16
CA VAL A 36 -13.03 8.02 4.72
C VAL A 36 -14.29 7.51 4.02
N ARG A 37 -14.98 8.35 3.28
CA ARG A 37 -16.32 8.03 2.73
C ARG A 37 -17.25 7.47 3.81
N GLY A 38 -17.83 6.27 3.58
CA GLY A 38 -18.64 5.55 4.56
C GLY A 38 -17.86 4.71 5.56
N LEU A 39 -16.52 4.69 5.49
CA LEU A 39 -15.65 3.85 6.28
C LEU A 39 -15.08 4.62 7.48
N THR A 40 -15.21 4.04 8.68
CA THR A 40 -14.54 4.57 9.88
C THR A 40 -13.41 3.62 10.30
N LEU A 41 -12.19 4.13 10.34
CA LEU A 41 -11.03 3.47 10.95
C LEU A 41 -10.96 3.90 12.41
N GLN A 42 -10.89 2.97 13.36
CA GLN A 42 -10.91 3.28 14.80
C GLN A 42 -9.57 3.84 15.33
N ASN A 43 -8.50 3.68 14.58
CA ASN A 43 -7.20 4.31 14.79
C ASN A 43 -6.55 4.57 13.42
N ARG A 44 -5.43 5.29 13.39
CA ARG A 44 -4.74 5.70 12.16
C ARG A 44 -3.57 4.81 11.80
N ILE A 45 -3.64 3.51 12.13
CA ILE A 45 -2.59 2.52 11.84
C ILE A 45 -3.13 1.48 10.88
N ALA A 46 -2.59 1.47 9.66
CA ALA A 46 -2.89 0.46 8.65
C ALA A 46 -1.70 -0.47 8.43
N VAL A 47 -1.99 -1.75 8.18
CA VAL A 47 -0.99 -2.69 7.68
C VAL A 47 -0.77 -2.42 6.21
N SER A 48 0.45 -1.94 5.86
CA SER A 48 0.87 -1.72 4.48
C SER A 48 0.91 -3.05 3.72
N PRO A 49 0.51 -3.10 2.45
CA PRO A 49 0.62 -4.33 1.66
C PRO A 49 2.08 -4.76 1.52
N MET A 50 2.35 -6.03 1.81
CA MET A 50 3.68 -6.64 1.78
C MET A 50 3.60 -7.98 1.08
N GLY A 51 4.33 -8.18 -0.02
CA GLY A 51 4.37 -9.46 -0.73
C GLY A 51 4.92 -10.58 0.14
N MET A 52 4.13 -11.63 0.32
CA MET A 52 4.50 -12.79 1.12
C MET A 52 4.94 -13.98 0.27
N PHE A 53 4.74 -13.92 -1.05
CA PHE A 53 5.19 -14.93 -2.02
C PHE A 53 4.77 -16.35 -1.62
N SER A 54 3.60 -16.51 -1.02
CA SER A 54 3.11 -17.75 -0.42
C SER A 54 1.79 -18.23 -1.03
N ALA A 55 1.39 -17.61 -2.16
CA ALA A 55 0.21 -18.02 -2.91
C ALA A 55 0.51 -19.25 -3.79
N ASN A 56 -0.53 -20.03 -4.06
CA ASN A 56 -0.48 -21.15 -4.99
C ASN A 56 -1.31 -20.82 -6.23
N GLU A 57 -0.65 -20.66 -7.38
CA GLU A 57 -1.29 -20.21 -8.62
C GLU A 57 -2.21 -18.99 -8.39
N GLY A 58 -1.71 -18.02 -7.64
CA GLY A 58 -2.43 -16.80 -7.27
C GLY A 58 -3.50 -16.96 -6.18
N HIS A 59 -3.82 -18.18 -5.73
CA HIS A 59 -4.76 -18.39 -4.64
C HIS A 59 -4.10 -18.17 -3.29
N LEU A 60 -4.74 -17.37 -2.42
CA LEU A 60 -4.32 -17.23 -1.04
C LEU A 60 -4.40 -18.59 -0.31
N THR A 61 -3.44 -18.84 0.56
CA THR A 61 -3.33 -20.09 1.33
C THR A 61 -3.67 -19.86 2.80
N ASP A 62 -3.66 -20.89 3.63
CA ASP A 62 -3.84 -20.77 5.07
C ASP A 62 -2.75 -19.91 5.73
N PHE A 63 -1.56 -19.79 5.11
CA PHE A 63 -0.53 -18.83 5.54
C PHE A 63 -1.09 -17.42 5.60
N HIS A 64 -1.79 -16.97 4.55
CA HIS A 64 -2.34 -15.61 4.46
C HIS A 64 -3.43 -15.38 5.52
N LEU A 65 -4.27 -16.39 5.79
CA LEU A 65 -5.28 -16.28 6.86
C LEU A 65 -4.64 -16.06 8.23
N VAL A 66 -3.61 -16.84 8.55
CA VAL A 66 -2.87 -16.71 9.83
C VAL A 66 -2.12 -15.36 9.87
N HIS A 67 -1.48 -14.99 8.78
CA HIS A 67 -0.70 -13.77 8.65
C HIS A 67 -1.57 -12.51 8.88
N TYR A 68 -2.57 -12.27 8.04
CA TYR A 68 -3.46 -11.11 8.15
C TYR A 68 -4.35 -11.16 9.38
N GLY A 69 -4.79 -12.36 9.76
CA GLY A 69 -5.57 -12.58 10.96
C GLY A 69 -4.82 -12.18 12.24
N SER A 70 -3.51 -12.35 12.26
CA SER A 70 -2.68 -11.96 13.41
C SER A 70 -2.68 -10.46 13.65
N PHE A 71 -2.71 -9.63 12.60
CA PHE A 71 -2.77 -8.17 12.68
C PHE A 71 -4.17 -7.68 13.07
N ALA A 72 -5.19 -8.25 12.42
CA ALA A 72 -6.59 -7.90 12.68
C ALA A 72 -6.96 -8.17 14.13
N THR A 73 -6.60 -9.35 14.67
CA THR A 73 -6.86 -9.71 16.07
C THR A 73 -6.24 -8.73 17.06
N ARG A 74 -5.13 -8.07 16.70
CA ARG A 74 -4.39 -7.15 17.57
C ARG A 74 -4.64 -5.68 17.29
N GLY A 75 -5.68 -5.36 16.49
CA GLY A 75 -6.26 -4.02 16.45
C GLY A 75 -5.76 -3.09 15.36
N ALA A 76 -5.08 -3.61 14.32
CA ALA A 76 -4.80 -2.81 13.13
C ALA A 76 -6.12 -2.38 12.46
N ALA A 77 -6.37 -1.07 12.34
CA ALA A 77 -7.67 -0.57 11.89
C ALA A 77 -8.00 -0.95 10.44
N LEU A 78 -6.98 -1.04 9.59
CA LEU A 78 -7.06 -1.47 8.21
C LEU A 78 -5.95 -2.50 7.94
N VAL A 79 -6.30 -3.64 7.37
CA VAL A 79 -5.34 -4.67 6.95
C VAL A 79 -5.43 -4.80 5.44
N ILE A 80 -4.37 -4.39 4.73
CA ILE A 80 -4.33 -4.43 3.27
C ILE A 80 -3.60 -5.70 2.83
N VAL A 81 -4.31 -6.54 2.08
CA VAL A 81 -3.73 -7.74 1.45
C VAL A 81 -2.68 -7.31 0.44
N GLU A 82 -1.59 -8.06 0.37
CA GLU A 82 -0.42 -7.83 -0.48
C GLU A 82 -0.75 -7.50 -1.93
N ALA A 83 0.25 -6.97 -2.66
CA ALA A 83 0.15 -6.73 -4.09
C ALA A 83 -0.38 -7.98 -4.80
N THR A 84 -1.60 -7.87 -5.30
CA THR A 84 -2.38 -8.95 -5.89
C THR A 84 -2.53 -8.72 -7.39
N ALA A 85 -1.99 -9.65 -8.18
CA ALA A 85 -1.91 -9.50 -9.62
C ALA A 85 -3.29 -9.56 -10.29
N VAL A 86 -3.55 -8.62 -11.21
CA VAL A 86 -4.80 -8.57 -11.98
C VAL A 86 -4.79 -9.49 -13.22
N ALA A 87 -3.61 -10.04 -13.55
CA ALA A 87 -3.37 -10.98 -14.65
C ALA A 87 -2.33 -12.03 -14.24
N PRO A 88 -2.32 -13.23 -14.83
CA PRO A 88 -1.31 -14.26 -14.53
C PRO A 88 0.13 -13.76 -14.73
N ASN A 89 0.40 -13.07 -15.83
CA ASN A 89 1.68 -12.47 -16.17
C ASN A 89 1.93 -11.11 -15.51
N GLY A 90 0.93 -10.57 -14.79
CA GLY A 90 1.06 -9.38 -13.96
C GLY A 90 1.66 -9.63 -12.57
N ARG A 91 2.01 -10.86 -12.22
CA ARG A 91 2.72 -11.19 -10.98
C ARG A 91 4.18 -10.74 -11.06
N VAL A 92 4.75 -10.33 -9.93
CA VAL A 92 6.20 -10.12 -9.79
C VAL A 92 6.88 -11.48 -9.74
N SER A 93 6.39 -12.38 -8.89
CA SER A 93 6.96 -13.71 -8.69
C SER A 93 5.94 -14.83 -8.86
N THR A 94 6.44 -16.04 -9.05
CA THR A 94 5.62 -17.25 -9.15
C THR A 94 4.80 -17.53 -7.89
N GLY A 95 5.17 -16.96 -6.74
CA GLY A 95 4.49 -17.10 -5.46
C GLY A 95 3.50 -15.99 -5.13
N ASP A 96 3.27 -15.02 -6.02
CA ASP A 96 2.39 -13.88 -5.74
C ASP A 96 0.91 -14.26 -5.75
N SER A 97 0.14 -13.52 -4.95
CA SER A 97 -1.31 -13.57 -4.97
C SER A 97 -1.88 -12.98 -6.28
N GLY A 98 -3.07 -13.43 -6.65
CA GLY A 98 -3.77 -13.00 -7.84
C GLY A 98 -5.28 -12.91 -7.67
N LEU A 99 -5.90 -12.13 -8.55
CA LEU A 99 -7.36 -11.97 -8.58
C LEU A 99 -7.89 -11.91 -10.03
N TRP A 100 -7.25 -12.66 -10.93
CA TRP A 100 -7.60 -12.69 -12.36
C TRP A 100 -8.71 -13.71 -12.71
N GLN A 101 -9.09 -14.60 -11.78
CA GLN A 101 -10.12 -15.61 -11.99
C GLN A 101 -11.02 -15.78 -10.75
N HIS A 102 -12.26 -16.27 -10.96
CA HIS A 102 -13.28 -16.37 -9.90
C HIS A 102 -12.91 -17.31 -8.75
N SER A 103 -12.14 -18.38 -9.02
CA SER A 103 -11.71 -19.32 -7.98
C SER A 103 -10.84 -18.67 -6.90
N GLN A 104 -10.23 -17.51 -7.19
CA GLN A 104 -9.41 -16.76 -6.24
C GLN A 104 -10.24 -15.89 -5.27
N ILE A 105 -11.55 -15.70 -5.52
CA ILE A 105 -12.45 -14.96 -4.64
C ILE A 105 -12.62 -15.65 -3.29
N SER A 106 -12.91 -16.95 -3.29
CA SER A 106 -13.22 -17.68 -2.05
C SER A 106 -12.10 -17.66 -1.01
N PRO A 107 -10.80 -17.91 -1.36
CA PRO A 107 -9.73 -17.80 -0.39
C PRO A 107 -9.49 -16.34 0.08
N LEU A 108 -9.68 -15.35 -0.77
CA LEU A 108 -9.63 -13.94 -0.37
C LEU A 108 -10.78 -13.61 0.60
N LYS A 109 -12.00 -14.02 0.26
CA LYS A 109 -13.17 -13.80 1.14
C LYS A 109 -12.97 -14.39 2.53
N ARG A 110 -12.35 -15.57 2.65
CA ARG A 110 -12.04 -16.17 3.95
C ARG A 110 -11.15 -15.28 4.82
N VAL A 111 -10.16 -14.61 4.22
CA VAL A 111 -9.29 -13.65 4.91
C VAL A 111 -10.07 -12.41 5.31
N VAL A 112 -10.86 -11.86 4.39
CA VAL A 112 -11.71 -10.68 4.61
C VAL A 112 -12.72 -10.93 5.73
N ASP A 113 -13.45 -12.05 5.68
CA ASP A 113 -14.43 -12.42 6.70
C ASP A 113 -13.79 -12.53 8.09
N TYR A 114 -12.57 -13.06 8.18
CA TYR A 114 -11.85 -13.12 9.46
C TYR A 114 -11.47 -11.71 9.97
N ILE A 115 -10.95 -10.85 9.09
CA ILE A 115 -10.62 -9.45 9.46
C ILE A 115 -11.87 -8.74 9.99
N HIS A 116 -12.98 -8.84 9.29
CA HIS A 116 -14.28 -8.28 9.70
C HIS A 116 -14.78 -8.87 11.02
N SER A 117 -14.56 -10.17 11.25
CA SER A 117 -14.94 -10.81 12.51
C SER A 117 -14.22 -10.22 13.73
N GLN A 118 -13.08 -9.58 13.52
CA GLN A 118 -12.33 -8.87 14.56
C GLN A 118 -12.74 -7.38 14.66
N GLY A 119 -13.69 -6.93 13.85
CA GLY A 119 -14.17 -5.53 13.80
C GLY A 119 -13.23 -4.59 13.03
N GLN A 120 -12.25 -5.13 12.30
CA GLN A 120 -11.29 -4.36 11.51
C GLN A 120 -11.75 -4.23 10.05
N LYS A 121 -11.08 -3.36 9.28
CA LYS A 121 -11.34 -3.13 7.86
C LYS A 121 -10.36 -3.91 6.99
N ALA A 122 -10.88 -4.49 5.91
CA ALA A 122 -10.13 -5.29 4.96
C ALA A 122 -9.88 -4.54 3.66
N GLY A 123 -8.62 -4.43 3.26
CA GLY A 123 -8.20 -3.87 1.98
C GLY A 123 -7.45 -4.88 1.12
N ILE A 124 -7.25 -4.52 -0.14
CA ILE A 124 -6.41 -5.26 -1.08
C ILE A 124 -5.66 -4.28 -1.99
N GLN A 125 -4.41 -4.57 -2.32
CA GLN A 125 -3.65 -3.82 -3.31
C GLN A 125 -3.69 -4.53 -4.66
N LEU A 126 -4.28 -3.90 -5.68
CA LEU A 126 -4.30 -4.42 -7.06
C LEU A 126 -3.04 -3.97 -7.81
N CYS A 127 -2.37 -4.91 -8.47
CA CYS A 127 -1.06 -4.72 -9.09
C CYS A 127 -0.94 -5.40 -10.45
N HIS A 128 -0.07 -4.85 -11.28
CA HIS A 128 0.53 -5.52 -12.43
C HIS A 128 2.02 -5.18 -12.46
N SER A 129 2.88 -6.19 -12.41
CA SER A 129 4.34 -6.04 -12.27
C SER A 129 5.01 -5.24 -13.38
N GLY A 130 4.38 -5.15 -14.56
CA GLY A 130 4.99 -4.49 -15.71
C GLY A 130 6.34 -5.15 -16.07
N PRO A 131 7.41 -4.36 -16.24
CA PRO A 131 8.73 -4.88 -16.66
C PRO A 131 9.43 -5.75 -15.60
N LYS A 132 8.87 -5.84 -14.38
CA LYS A 132 9.49 -6.54 -13.23
C LYS A 132 8.86 -7.91 -12.95
N GLY A 133 8.17 -8.50 -13.93
CA GLY A 133 7.53 -9.81 -13.82
C GLY A 133 8.46 -10.98 -14.03
N SER A 134 7.93 -12.19 -13.82
CA SER A 134 8.62 -13.48 -14.03
C SER A 134 9.83 -13.71 -13.12
N MET A 135 9.67 -13.41 -11.82
CA MET A 135 10.73 -13.61 -10.82
C MET A 135 10.40 -14.78 -9.88
N LEU A 136 11.41 -15.29 -9.20
CA LEU A 136 11.25 -16.21 -8.09
C LEU A 136 11.12 -15.43 -6.76
N PRO A 137 10.55 -16.05 -5.71
CA PRO A 137 10.59 -15.48 -4.37
C PRO A 137 12.01 -15.09 -3.92
N PRO A 138 12.20 -13.96 -3.19
CA PRO A 138 13.54 -13.40 -2.92
C PRO A 138 14.46 -14.34 -2.14
N TRP A 139 13.92 -15.21 -1.27
CA TRP A 139 14.73 -16.17 -0.52
C TRP A 139 15.36 -17.28 -1.37
N LEU A 140 15.02 -17.37 -2.66
CA LEU A 140 15.66 -18.27 -3.62
C LEU A 140 16.87 -17.64 -4.33
N ALA A 141 17.22 -16.39 -4.01
CA ALA A 141 18.37 -15.66 -4.57
C ALA A 141 19.76 -16.26 -4.19
N LYS A 142 19.82 -17.34 -3.46
CA LYS A 142 21.04 -18.12 -3.11
C LYS A 142 22.23 -17.25 -2.66
N GLY A 143 21.96 -16.15 -1.94
CA GLY A 143 22.98 -15.33 -1.31
C GLY A 143 23.72 -14.35 -2.22
N ASP A 144 23.27 -14.12 -3.44
CA ASP A 144 23.75 -13.01 -4.26
C ASP A 144 23.10 -11.69 -3.79
N PRO A 145 23.84 -10.79 -3.11
CA PRO A 145 23.27 -9.54 -2.57
C PRO A 145 22.86 -8.56 -3.66
N MET A 146 23.30 -8.76 -4.91
CA MET A 146 22.95 -7.91 -6.05
C MET A 146 21.64 -8.36 -6.73
N VAL A 147 21.15 -9.56 -6.42
CA VAL A 147 19.93 -10.12 -7.00
C VAL A 147 18.82 -10.12 -5.96
N GLN A 148 17.95 -9.12 -6.00
CA GLN A 148 16.80 -9.06 -5.10
C GLN A 148 15.79 -10.17 -5.39
N PHE A 149 15.55 -10.44 -6.69
CA PHE A 149 14.65 -11.48 -7.17
C PHE A 149 15.34 -12.24 -8.29
N PRO A 150 15.56 -13.57 -8.17
CA PRO A 150 16.08 -14.36 -9.27
C PRO A 150 15.03 -14.49 -10.39
N LEU A 151 15.49 -14.49 -11.64
CA LEU A 151 14.61 -14.74 -12.78
C LEU A 151 14.01 -16.15 -12.71
N ALA A 152 12.70 -16.24 -12.89
CA ALA A 152 12.00 -17.50 -13.09
C ALA A 152 11.93 -17.81 -14.59
N ASN A 153 12.57 -18.92 -15.01
CA ASN A 153 12.35 -19.48 -16.32
C ASN A 153 11.05 -20.30 -16.39
N GLU A 154 10.68 -20.80 -17.56
CA GLU A 154 9.46 -21.58 -17.75
C GLU A 154 9.42 -22.85 -16.89
N GLU A 155 10.56 -23.54 -16.70
CA GLU A 155 10.66 -24.75 -15.86
C GLU A 155 10.36 -24.46 -14.39
N ALA A 156 10.67 -23.23 -13.94
CA ALA A 156 10.37 -22.74 -12.61
C ALA A 156 8.96 -22.09 -12.51
N GLY A 157 8.13 -22.22 -13.54
CA GLY A 157 6.78 -21.65 -13.60
C GLY A 157 6.76 -20.16 -13.93
N GLY A 158 7.87 -19.62 -14.44
CA GLY A 158 7.98 -18.23 -14.91
C GLY A 158 7.43 -18.03 -16.33
N TRP A 159 7.46 -16.76 -16.76
CA TRP A 159 6.96 -16.31 -18.06
C TRP A 159 7.89 -15.21 -18.65
N PRO A 160 9.22 -15.44 -18.79
CA PRO A 160 10.16 -14.39 -19.17
C PRO A 160 9.86 -13.79 -20.55
N ASP A 161 9.22 -14.56 -21.43
CA ASP A 161 8.83 -14.12 -22.77
C ASP A 161 7.43 -13.49 -22.84
N ASP A 162 6.73 -13.34 -21.72
CA ASP A 162 5.39 -12.71 -21.63
C ASP A 162 5.36 -11.57 -20.58
N VAL A 163 6.42 -10.78 -20.54
CA VAL A 163 6.54 -9.57 -19.72
C VAL A 163 6.30 -8.34 -20.58
N TRP A 164 5.52 -7.38 -20.08
CA TRP A 164 5.04 -6.24 -20.84
C TRP A 164 5.30 -4.92 -20.12
N ALA A 165 5.64 -3.88 -20.88
CA ALA A 165 5.91 -2.53 -20.39
C ALA A 165 5.45 -1.46 -21.41
N PRO A 166 5.37 -0.16 -21.04
CA PRO A 166 5.07 0.90 -21.99
C PRO A 166 6.06 0.93 -23.16
N THR A 167 7.33 0.64 -22.90
CA THR A 167 8.40 0.56 -23.88
C THR A 167 9.26 -0.68 -23.62
N ALA A 168 9.87 -1.27 -24.64
CA ALA A 168 10.75 -2.44 -24.53
C ALA A 168 12.12 -2.05 -23.91
N ILE A 169 12.13 -1.65 -22.63
CA ILE A 169 13.33 -1.29 -21.87
C ILE A 169 13.44 -2.24 -20.68
N CYS A 170 14.59 -2.94 -20.58
CA CYS A 170 14.87 -3.82 -19.45
C CYS A 170 15.02 -2.99 -18.16
N HIS A 171 14.42 -3.45 -17.07
CA HIS A 171 14.53 -2.76 -15.77
C HIS A 171 15.97 -2.76 -15.22
N GLY A 172 16.75 -3.82 -15.51
CA GLY A 172 18.12 -3.94 -15.06
C GLY A 172 18.64 -5.37 -15.19
N PRO A 173 19.88 -5.62 -14.79
CA PRO A 173 20.48 -6.97 -14.82
C PRO A 173 19.60 -7.99 -14.08
N GLY A 174 19.39 -9.14 -14.70
CA GLY A 174 18.60 -10.23 -14.13
C GLY A 174 17.08 -10.12 -14.33
N TYR A 175 16.58 -9.03 -14.92
CA TYR A 175 15.18 -8.91 -15.33
C TYR A 175 14.98 -9.29 -16.79
N PRO A 176 13.82 -9.81 -17.18
CA PRO A 176 13.53 -10.11 -18.59
C PRO A 176 13.42 -8.83 -19.42
N MET A 177 13.67 -8.93 -20.72
CA MET A 177 13.37 -7.85 -21.66
C MET A 177 11.86 -7.81 -21.90
N PRO A 178 11.15 -6.73 -21.52
CA PRO A 178 9.72 -6.65 -21.74
C PRO A 178 9.39 -6.41 -23.21
N LYS A 179 8.20 -6.84 -23.61
CA LYS A 179 7.56 -6.43 -24.88
C LYS A 179 6.87 -5.08 -24.71
N GLU A 180 6.89 -4.25 -25.74
CA GLU A 180 6.14 -3.00 -25.75
C GLU A 180 4.64 -3.27 -25.88
N MET A 181 3.84 -2.63 -25.01
CA MET A 181 2.38 -2.73 -25.06
C MET A 181 1.83 -1.92 -26.22
N GLY A 182 1.14 -2.60 -27.16
CA GLY A 182 0.25 -1.91 -28.10
C GLY A 182 -1.10 -1.56 -27.45
N HIS A 183 -1.94 -0.75 -28.10
CA HIS A 183 -3.25 -0.29 -27.58
C HIS A 183 -4.13 -1.44 -27.07
N LYS A 184 -4.18 -2.58 -27.79
CA LYS A 184 -4.94 -3.77 -27.35
C LYS A 184 -4.44 -4.34 -26.00
N HIS A 185 -3.15 -4.28 -25.73
CA HIS A 185 -2.59 -4.75 -24.46
C HIS A 185 -2.90 -3.75 -23.34
N ILE A 186 -2.90 -2.44 -23.65
CA ILE A 186 -3.29 -1.38 -22.72
C ILE A 186 -4.77 -1.54 -22.34
N ASP A 187 -5.67 -1.69 -23.33
CA ASP A 187 -7.10 -1.91 -23.09
C ASP A 187 -7.35 -3.18 -22.28
N LEU A 188 -6.66 -4.28 -22.62
CA LEU A 188 -6.75 -5.54 -21.85
C LEU A 188 -6.33 -5.34 -20.39
N ALA A 189 -5.24 -4.63 -20.15
CA ALA A 189 -4.76 -4.37 -18.77
C ALA A 189 -5.81 -3.56 -17.99
N ILE A 190 -6.43 -2.54 -18.58
CA ILE A 190 -7.50 -1.75 -17.97
C ILE A 190 -8.68 -2.65 -17.58
N ASP A 191 -9.13 -3.52 -18.49
CA ASP A 191 -10.21 -4.47 -18.24
C ASP A 191 -9.87 -5.48 -17.14
N GLN A 192 -8.61 -5.89 -17.05
CA GLN A 192 -8.10 -6.78 -15.99
C GLN A 192 -8.16 -6.10 -14.62
N PHE A 193 -7.75 -4.83 -14.49
CA PHE A 193 -7.88 -4.06 -13.26
C PHE A 193 -9.35 -3.91 -12.84
N ALA A 194 -10.24 -3.55 -13.75
CA ALA A 194 -11.68 -3.45 -13.48
C ALA A 194 -12.28 -4.80 -13.05
N SER A 195 -11.87 -5.90 -13.70
CA SER A 195 -12.35 -7.24 -13.38
C SER A 195 -11.85 -7.72 -12.02
N ALA A 196 -10.60 -7.40 -11.66
CA ALA A 196 -10.05 -7.68 -10.33
C ALA A 196 -10.76 -6.86 -9.24
N ALA A 197 -11.07 -5.58 -9.51
CA ALA A 197 -11.84 -4.73 -8.59
C ALA A 197 -13.24 -5.31 -8.31
N ARG A 198 -13.96 -5.77 -9.35
CA ARG A 198 -15.27 -6.47 -9.14
C ARG A 198 -15.14 -7.70 -8.26
N ARG A 199 -14.12 -8.54 -8.47
CA ARG A 199 -13.87 -9.74 -7.65
C ARG A 199 -13.47 -9.38 -6.21
N ALA A 200 -12.70 -8.29 -6.01
CA ALA A 200 -12.37 -7.80 -4.68
C ALA A 200 -13.63 -7.35 -3.91
N VAL A 201 -14.52 -6.62 -4.58
CA VAL A 201 -15.85 -6.25 -4.01
C VAL A 201 -16.68 -7.48 -3.68
N GLU A 202 -16.73 -8.48 -4.56
CA GLU A 202 -17.44 -9.75 -4.32
C GLU A 202 -16.86 -10.51 -3.12
N ALA A 203 -15.54 -10.44 -2.90
CA ALA A 203 -14.91 -10.99 -1.70
C ALA A 203 -15.22 -10.19 -0.43
N GLY A 204 -15.79 -8.97 -0.54
CA GLY A 204 -16.26 -8.14 0.57
C GLY A 204 -15.23 -7.14 1.09
N VAL A 205 -14.22 -6.73 0.30
CA VAL A 205 -13.24 -5.73 0.75
C VAL A 205 -13.88 -4.36 0.94
N ASP A 206 -13.40 -3.61 1.92
CA ASP A 206 -13.81 -2.22 2.22
C ASP A 206 -12.95 -1.19 1.45
N PHE A 207 -11.76 -1.61 1.00
CA PHE A 207 -10.71 -0.72 0.55
C PHE A 207 -9.90 -1.37 -0.58
N ILE A 208 -9.75 -0.66 -1.70
CA ILE A 208 -8.90 -1.07 -2.82
C ILE A 208 -7.77 -0.04 -2.97
N GLU A 209 -6.53 -0.50 -2.96
CA GLU A 209 -5.37 0.30 -3.31
C GLU A 209 -4.88 -0.09 -4.70
N LEU A 210 -4.70 0.90 -5.57
CA LEU A 210 -4.06 0.73 -6.85
C LEU A 210 -2.56 0.91 -6.71
N HIS A 211 -1.78 -0.07 -7.12
CA HIS A 211 -0.32 0.00 -7.05
C HIS A 211 0.25 0.77 -8.25
N GLY A 212 0.51 2.07 -8.05
CA GLY A 212 1.09 2.97 -9.04
C GLY A 212 2.57 3.33 -8.76
N ALA A 213 3.32 2.47 -8.07
CA ALA A 213 4.66 2.74 -7.56
C ALA A 213 5.69 1.66 -7.94
N HIS A 214 6.95 1.86 -7.54
CA HIS A 214 8.05 0.88 -7.45
C HIS A 214 8.47 0.26 -8.78
N GLY A 215 8.29 0.98 -9.90
CA GLY A 215 8.67 0.49 -11.23
C GLY A 215 7.73 -0.57 -11.81
N TYR A 216 6.56 -0.77 -11.21
CA TYR A 216 5.53 -1.64 -11.76
C TYR A 216 4.78 -0.94 -12.91
N LEU A 217 3.83 -1.62 -13.53
CA LEU A 217 3.28 -1.20 -14.83
C LEU A 217 2.82 0.26 -14.84
N ILE A 218 2.03 0.71 -13.87
CA ILE A 218 1.53 2.09 -13.83
C ILE A 218 2.67 3.08 -13.64
N ASN A 219 3.59 2.81 -12.70
CA ASN A 219 4.76 3.67 -12.49
C ASN A 219 5.65 3.74 -13.75
N ALA A 220 5.80 2.62 -14.46
CA ALA A 220 6.55 2.59 -15.71
C ALA A 220 5.92 3.47 -16.81
N PHE A 221 4.58 3.63 -16.84
CA PHE A 221 3.90 4.58 -17.74
C PHE A 221 4.10 6.03 -17.32
N LEU A 222 4.13 6.32 -16.02
CA LEU A 222 4.29 7.69 -15.50
C LEU A 222 5.67 8.28 -15.79
N SER A 223 6.72 7.46 -15.74
CA SER A 223 8.11 7.90 -15.80
C SER A 223 8.61 8.13 -17.23
N PRO A 224 9.23 9.30 -17.52
CA PRO A 224 9.91 9.49 -18.80
C PRO A 224 11.15 8.60 -18.97
N LEU A 225 11.74 8.06 -17.89
CA LEU A 225 12.88 7.12 -17.96
C LEU A 225 12.51 5.76 -18.56
N THR A 226 11.25 5.33 -18.42
CA THR A 226 10.78 4.01 -18.83
C THR A 226 9.67 4.06 -19.88
N ASN A 227 9.11 5.24 -20.14
CA ASN A 227 8.06 5.47 -21.13
C ASN A 227 8.54 6.39 -22.25
N HIS A 228 9.08 5.81 -23.33
CA HIS A 228 9.54 6.52 -24.53
C HIS A 228 8.50 6.50 -25.66
N ARG A 229 7.23 6.29 -25.34
CA ARG A 229 6.14 6.28 -26.33
C ARG A 229 5.93 7.68 -26.91
N THR A 230 5.45 7.71 -28.15
CA THR A 230 5.15 8.96 -28.89
C THR A 230 3.67 9.10 -29.22
N ASP A 231 2.83 8.18 -28.72
CA ASP A 231 1.37 8.22 -28.83
C ASP A 231 0.72 8.90 -27.61
N GLU A 232 -0.60 8.78 -27.46
CA GLU A 232 -1.38 9.38 -26.37
C GLU A 232 -1.07 8.81 -24.97
N TYR A 233 -0.13 7.88 -24.84
CA TYR A 233 0.32 7.28 -23.58
C TYR A 233 1.75 7.67 -23.20
N GLY A 234 2.43 8.56 -23.99
CA GLY A 234 3.82 8.95 -23.73
C GLY A 234 4.15 10.40 -24.09
N GLY A 235 5.34 10.84 -23.71
CA GLY A 235 5.80 12.22 -23.92
C GLY A 235 5.34 13.16 -22.81
N SER A 236 4.27 13.92 -23.00
CA SER A 236 3.81 14.92 -22.02
C SER A 236 3.30 14.26 -20.72
N PHE A 237 3.23 15.04 -19.66
CA PHE A 237 2.67 14.61 -18.38
C PHE A 237 1.25 14.04 -18.56
N GLU A 238 0.41 14.72 -19.31
CA GLU A 238 -0.99 14.33 -19.57
C GLU A 238 -1.05 12.96 -20.26
N ASN A 239 -0.19 12.73 -21.24
CA ASN A 239 -0.12 11.45 -21.96
C ASN A 239 0.42 10.33 -21.04
N ARG A 240 1.50 10.59 -20.28
CA ARG A 240 2.07 9.58 -19.38
C ARG A 240 1.12 9.19 -18.25
N THR A 241 0.25 10.10 -17.82
CA THR A 241 -0.78 9.84 -16.81
C THR A 241 -2.07 9.25 -17.39
N HIS A 242 -2.26 9.26 -18.71
CA HIS A 242 -3.49 8.81 -19.36
C HIS A 242 -3.85 7.35 -19.02
N PHE A 243 -2.87 6.44 -19.02
CA PHE A 243 -3.11 5.04 -18.64
C PHE A 243 -3.63 4.94 -17.19
N LEU A 244 -2.99 5.64 -16.25
CA LEU A 244 -3.42 5.67 -14.84
C LEU A 244 -4.87 6.14 -14.71
N PHE A 245 -5.24 7.26 -15.34
CA PHE A 245 -6.61 7.79 -15.23
C PHE A 245 -7.66 6.87 -15.86
N ARG A 246 -7.32 6.17 -16.95
CA ARG A 246 -8.20 5.14 -17.51
C ARG A 246 -8.40 3.98 -16.54
N VAL A 247 -7.34 3.51 -15.87
CA VAL A 247 -7.42 2.44 -14.86
C VAL A 247 -8.23 2.90 -13.65
N LEU A 248 -7.98 4.11 -13.11
CA LEU A 248 -8.74 4.66 -11.99
C LEU A 248 -10.24 4.73 -12.30
N LYS A 249 -10.59 5.27 -13.48
CA LYS A 249 -11.99 5.31 -13.92
C LYS A 249 -12.59 3.91 -14.01
N ALA A 250 -11.90 2.96 -14.63
CA ALA A 250 -12.42 1.60 -14.81
C ALA A 250 -12.61 0.87 -13.46
N ILE A 251 -11.71 1.09 -12.48
CA ILE A 251 -11.86 0.57 -11.11
C ILE A 251 -13.05 1.24 -10.42
N ARG A 252 -13.17 2.56 -10.47
CA ARG A 252 -14.26 3.30 -9.81
C ARG A 252 -15.62 2.90 -10.38
N ASP A 253 -15.74 2.75 -11.70
CA ASP A 253 -16.96 2.26 -12.36
C ASP A 253 -17.31 0.80 -11.99
N ALA A 254 -16.32 0.02 -11.54
CA ALA A 254 -16.46 -1.40 -11.20
C ALA A 254 -16.83 -1.67 -9.73
N MET A 255 -16.83 -0.63 -8.87
CA MET A 255 -17.02 -0.79 -7.43
C MET A 255 -18.07 0.20 -6.89
N PRO A 256 -18.79 -0.14 -5.79
CA PRO A 256 -19.75 0.77 -5.18
C PRO A 256 -19.04 1.97 -4.52
N ASP A 257 -19.77 3.10 -4.41
CA ASP A 257 -19.25 4.33 -3.80
C ASP A 257 -18.80 4.17 -2.34
N SER A 258 -19.30 3.17 -1.63
CA SER A 258 -18.93 2.89 -0.25
C SER A 258 -17.51 2.34 -0.09
N VAL A 259 -16.93 1.75 -1.15
CA VAL A 259 -15.56 1.20 -1.13
C VAL A 259 -14.54 2.31 -1.37
N VAL A 260 -13.57 2.41 -0.51
CA VAL A 260 -12.49 3.41 -0.59
C VAL A 260 -11.52 3.04 -1.71
N LEU A 261 -11.13 4.03 -2.54
CA LEU A 261 -10.08 3.89 -3.54
C LEU A 261 -8.84 4.66 -3.11
N SER A 262 -7.75 3.95 -2.91
CA SER A 262 -6.42 4.49 -2.66
C SER A 262 -5.52 4.33 -3.89
N LEU A 263 -4.56 5.24 -4.05
CA LEU A 263 -3.48 5.12 -5.03
C LEU A 263 -2.14 5.19 -4.31
N ARG A 264 -1.29 4.18 -4.47
CA ARG A 264 0.13 4.27 -4.06
C ARG A 264 0.98 4.74 -5.22
N ILE A 265 1.82 5.75 -4.99
CA ILE A 265 2.78 6.26 -5.98
C ILE A 265 4.22 6.20 -5.45
N SER A 266 5.19 6.16 -6.37
CA SER A 266 6.56 6.60 -6.09
C SER A 266 6.65 8.09 -6.37
N ALA A 267 6.66 8.91 -5.31
CA ALA A 267 6.61 10.36 -5.45
C ALA A 267 7.86 10.95 -6.13
N VAL A 268 8.98 10.25 -6.04
CA VAL A 268 10.24 10.56 -6.75
C VAL A 268 10.93 9.27 -7.16
N GLU A 269 11.79 9.34 -8.17
CA GLU A 269 12.57 8.19 -8.68
C GLU A 269 14.00 8.15 -8.16
N TRP A 270 14.45 9.19 -7.45
CA TRP A 270 15.82 9.32 -6.96
C TRP A 270 16.86 9.32 -8.08
N MET A 271 16.49 9.89 -9.25
CA MET A 271 17.32 9.97 -10.46
C MET A 271 17.71 11.40 -10.84
N GLU A 272 17.35 12.40 -10.04
CA GLU A 272 17.60 13.83 -10.29
C GLU A 272 19.10 14.13 -10.48
N TRP A 273 19.95 13.35 -9.79
CA TRP A 273 21.40 13.43 -9.91
C TRP A 273 21.94 13.09 -11.32
N SER A 274 21.17 12.37 -12.13
CA SER A 274 21.57 11.92 -13.46
C SER A 274 21.45 13.01 -14.53
N GLY A 275 20.68 14.06 -14.26
CA GLY A 275 20.35 15.11 -15.23
C GLY A 275 19.38 14.67 -16.34
N GLN A 276 18.82 13.46 -16.25
CA GLN A 276 17.78 12.98 -17.16
C GLN A 276 16.41 13.43 -16.66
N ASP A 277 15.47 13.58 -17.61
CA ASP A 277 14.07 13.76 -17.24
C ASP A 277 13.58 12.51 -16.48
N CYS A 278 13.04 12.73 -15.28
CA CYS A 278 12.55 11.65 -14.42
C CYS A 278 11.28 12.11 -13.70
N TRP A 279 10.48 11.16 -13.25
CA TRP A 279 9.33 11.47 -12.41
C TRP A 279 9.81 12.04 -11.07
N ASN A 280 9.33 13.23 -10.72
CA ASN A 280 9.79 14.02 -9.59
C ASN A 280 8.62 14.48 -8.71
N LEU A 281 8.96 15.20 -7.62
CA LEU A 281 7.96 15.66 -6.66
C LEU A 281 6.97 16.69 -7.26
N GLU A 282 7.41 17.54 -8.18
CA GLU A 282 6.53 18.51 -8.83
C GLU A 282 5.45 17.82 -9.67
N GLU A 283 5.83 16.77 -10.42
CA GLU A 283 4.87 15.94 -11.17
C GLU A 283 3.94 15.18 -10.22
N SER A 284 4.46 14.69 -9.10
CA SER A 284 3.63 14.03 -8.08
C SER A 284 2.62 14.97 -7.43
N ILE A 285 2.99 16.21 -7.17
CA ILE A 285 2.07 17.25 -6.68
C ILE A 285 1.03 17.59 -7.76
N LYS A 286 1.46 17.72 -9.03
CA LYS A 286 0.54 17.96 -10.16
C LYS A 286 -0.46 16.81 -10.29
N LEU A 287 0.00 15.56 -10.19
CA LEU A 287 -0.87 14.39 -10.18
C LEU A 287 -1.84 14.41 -9.00
N ALA A 288 -1.35 14.63 -7.78
CA ALA A 288 -2.15 14.60 -6.56
C ALA A 288 -3.34 15.57 -6.62
N LYS A 289 -3.19 16.74 -7.26
CA LYS A 289 -4.26 17.73 -7.44
C LYS A 289 -5.40 17.23 -8.34
N LEU A 290 -5.15 16.28 -9.21
CA LEU A 290 -6.14 15.71 -10.16
C LEU A 290 -6.85 14.47 -9.59
N LEU A 291 -6.33 13.85 -8.53
CA LEU A 291 -6.81 12.57 -8.01
C LEU A 291 -8.22 12.62 -7.40
N PRO A 292 -8.65 13.69 -6.67
CA PRO A 292 -10.02 13.76 -6.13
C PRO A 292 -11.09 13.68 -7.22
N GLU A 293 -10.91 14.36 -8.34
CA GLU A 293 -11.84 14.31 -9.48
C GLU A 293 -11.85 12.94 -10.16
N ALA A 294 -10.73 12.20 -10.09
CA ALA A 294 -10.64 10.82 -10.55
C ALA A 294 -11.24 9.79 -9.57
N GLY A 295 -11.78 10.26 -8.43
CA GLY A 295 -12.44 9.42 -7.42
C GLY A 295 -11.49 8.71 -6.47
N VAL A 296 -10.24 9.16 -6.35
CA VAL A 296 -9.28 8.68 -5.35
C VAL A 296 -9.53 9.37 -4.01
N ASP A 297 -9.58 8.59 -2.95
CA ASP A 297 -9.87 9.04 -1.59
C ASP A 297 -8.61 9.23 -0.75
N ILE A 298 -7.59 8.40 -1.01
CA ILE A 298 -6.31 8.42 -0.27
C ILE A 298 -5.16 8.31 -1.27
N LEU A 299 -4.15 9.16 -1.10
CA LEU A 299 -2.85 9.00 -1.77
C LEU A 299 -1.83 8.45 -0.77
N ASP A 300 -1.33 7.25 -1.02
CA ASP A 300 -0.26 6.60 -0.25
C ASP A 300 1.10 6.90 -0.90
N VAL A 301 1.95 7.62 -0.16
CA VAL A 301 3.17 8.23 -0.68
C VAL A 301 4.38 7.37 -0.35
N SER A 302 4.90 6.68 -1.38
CA SER A 302 6.17 5.95 -1.38
C SER A 302 7.19 6.61 -2.30
N SER A 303 8.30 5.91 -2.63
CA SER A 303 9.31 6.44 -3.54
C SER A 303 10.16 5.35 -4.20
N GLY A 304 10.78 5.67 -5.33
CA GLY A 304 11.78 4.85 -6.01
C GLY A 304 11.24 3.57 -6.64
N GLY A 305 12.15 2.68 -6.97
CA GLY A 305 11.88 1.34 -7.50
C GLY A 305 11.77 1.26 -9.02
N ASN A 306 11.80 2.38 -9.75
CA ASN A 306 11.62 2.39 -11.20
C ASN A 306 12.95 2.24 -11.97
N HIS A 307 14.07 2.65 -11.42
CA HIS A 307 15.38 2.58 -12.09
C HIS A 307 16.42 1.89 -11.20
N SER A 308 17.28 1.05 -11.79
CA SER A 308 18.33 0.33 -11.07
C SER A 308 19.39 1.25 -10.45
N ASP A 309 19.68 2.38 -11.10
CA ASP A 309 20.72 3.33 -10.68
C ASP A 309 20.23 4.41 -9.71
N GLN A 310 19.00 4.28 -9.20
CA GLN A 310 18.44 5.21 -8.22
C GLN A 310 19.36 5.36 -7.00
N LYS A 311 19.50 6.61 -6.50
CA LYS A 311 20.28 6.91 -5.29
C LYS A 311 19.36 7.45 -4.22
N ILE A 312 18.79 6.53 -3.42
CA ILE A 312 17.86 6.90 -2.36
C ILE A 312 18.63 7.58 -1.23
N ASP A 313 18.24 8.80 -0.87
CA ASP A 313 18.72 9.46 0.35
C ASP A 313 17.96 8.92 1.56
N VAL A 314 18.52 7.86 2.15
CA VAL A 314 17.85 7.07 3.19
C VAL A 314 18.04 7.73 4.56
N HIS A 315 16.95 8.25 5.13
CA HIS A 315 16.88 8.74 6.51
C HIS A 315 15.49 8.43 7.12
N PRO A 316 15.27 8.52 8.43
CA PRO A 316 14.04 8.04 9.08
C PRO A 316 12.72 8.58 8.48
N TYR A 317 12.71 9.83 7.99
CA TYR A 317 11.52 10.50 7.46
C TYR A 317 11.53 10.67 5.94
N TYR A 318 12.43 10.04 5.18
CA TYR A 318 12.67 10.33 3.75
C TYR A 318 11.42 10.27 2.85
N GLN A 319 10.46 9.37 3.13
CA GLN A 319 9.19 9.31 2.40
C GLN A 319 8.08 10.13 3.08
N VAL A 320 8.14 10.27 4.39
CA VAL A 320 7.22 11.12 5.15
C VAL A 320 7.38 12.59 4.74
N ASP A 321 8.61 13.05 4.50
CA ASP A 321 8.89 14.41 4.02
C ASP A 321 8.25 14.65 2.63
N LEU A 322 8.23 13.63 1.76
CA LEU A 322 7.54 13.70 0.46
C LEU A 322 6.02 13.80 0.64
N ALA A 323 5.46 12.98 1.53
CA ALA A 323 4.04 13.00 1.87
C ALA A 323 3.62 14.38 2.41
N TYR A 324 4.43 14.96 3.31
CA TYR A 324 4.20 16.29 3.85
C TYR A 324 4.19 17.39 2.77
N GLN A 325 5.17 17.38 1.85
CA GLN A 325 5.24 18.36 0.79
C GLN A 325 4.03 18.30 -0.14
N ILE A 326 3.58 17.10 -0.50
CA ILE A 326 2.36 16.91 -1.29
C ILE A 326 1.14 17.42 -0.51
N ARG A 327 0.98 17.03 0.77
CA ARG A 327 -0.12 17.47 1.64
C ARG A 327 -0.18 19.00 1.76
N LYS A 328 0.98 19.64 1.98
CA LYS A 328 1.10 21.09 2.07
C LYS A 328 0.70 21.80 0.78
N ALA A 329 1.10 21.27 -0.37
CA ALA A 329 0.74 21.81 -1.68
C ALA A 329 -0.78 21.71 -1.93
N LEU A 330 -1.42 20.57 -1.60
CA LEU A 330 -2.86 20.40 -1.71
C LEU A 330 -3.63 21.36 -0.80
N LYS A 331 -3.18 21.50 0.46
CA LYS A 331 -3.78 22.42 1.43
C LYS A 331 -3.72 23.88 0.96
N ASN A 332 -2.59 24.31 0.39
CA ASN A 332 -2.41 25.67 -0.14
C ASN A 332 -3.40 25.97 -1.28
N ASP A 333 -3.76 24.96 -2.05
CA ASP A 333 -4.71 25.08 -3.17
C ASP A 333 -6.16 24.77 -2.77
N GLY A 334 -6.41 24.46 -1.48
CA GLY A 334 -7.75 24.12 -0.98
C GLY A 334 -8.28 22.81 -1.50
N ILE A 335 -7.42 21.85 -1.87
CA ILE A 335 -7.78 20.54 -2.39
C ILE A 335 -7.82 19.52 -1.24
N GLU A 336 -8.95 18.84 -1.10
CA GLU A 336 -9.15 17.78 -0.10
C GLU A 336 -8.77 16.42 -0.69
N LEU A 337 -7.70 15.83 -0.16
CA LEU A 337 -7.26 14.46 -0.42
C LEU A 337 -6.55 13.96 0.83
N LEU A 338 -6.93 12.79 1.34
CA LEU A 338 -6.22 12.20 2.47
C LEU A 338 -4.86 11.68 2.02
N ILE A 339 -3.86 11.89 2.86
CA ILE A 339 -2.49 11.44 2.61
C ILE A 339 -2.15 10.32 3.60
N ALA A 340 -1.66 9.21 3.08
CA ALA A 340 -1.04 8.15 3.86
C ALA A 340 0.48 8.21 3.69
N ALA A 341 1.21 8.00 4.78
CA ALA A 341 2.67 7.94 4.77
C ALA A 341 3.16 6.52 5.07
N VAL A 342 4.14 6.08 4.31
CA VAL A 342 4.82 4.79 4.45
C VAL A 342 6.34 4.99 4.46
N GLY A 343 7.08 4.07 5.06
CA GLY A 343 8.54 4.03 5.05
C GLY A 343 9.16 4.34 6.42
N PHE A 344 9.92 3.36 6.92
CA PHE A 344 10.62 3.38 8.23
C PHE A 344 9.79 3.77 9.45
N ILE A 345 8.47 3.78 9.36
CA ILE A 345 7.59 3.98 10.52
C ILE A 345 7.63 2.70 11.35
N ASP A 346 8.59 2.61 12.27
CA ASP A 346 8.92 1.40 13.03
C ASP A 346 8.77 1.57 14.54
N ASN A 347 8.41 2.76 15.01
CA ASN A 347 8.20 3.03 16.42
C ASN A 347 6.97 3.93 16.67
N PRO A 348 6.34 3.81 17.86
CA PRO A 348 5.11 4.53 18.20
C PRO A 348 5.23 6.05 18.23
N ALA A 349 6.37 6.58 18.67
CA ALA A 349 6.57 8.03 18.76
C ALA A 349 6.62 8.67 17.36
N MET A 350 7.31 8.01 16.42
CA MET A 350 7.32 8.41 15.02
C MET A 350 5.91 8.33 14.41
N ALA A 351 5.20 7.23 14.62
CA ALA A 351 3.83 7.07 14.08
C ALA A 351 2.89 8.17 14.58
N GLU A 352 2.93 8.51 15.88
CA GLU A 352 2.14 9.62 16.45
C GLU A 352 2.56 10.96 15.85
N SER A 353 3.88 11.24 15.72
CA SER A 353 4.37 12.51 15.19
C SER A 353 3.95 12.77 13.74
N VAL A 354 3.90 11.74 12.92
CA VAL A 354 3.48 11.84 11.51
C VAL A 354 2.04 12.32 11.38
N VAL A 355 1.14 11.81 12.20
CA VAL A 355 -0.30 12.16 12.10
C VAL A 355 -0.71 13.34 12.97
N ARG A 356 0.10 13.71 13.95
CA ARG A 356 -0.18 14.82 14.87
C ARG A 356 0.50 16.13 14.49
N GLY A 357 1.66 16.06 13.83
CA GLY A 357 2.65 17.14 13.78
C GLY A 357 3.60 17.09 14.99
N ASN A 358 4.61 17.95 15.07
CA ASN A 358 5.63 17.99 16.15
C ASN A 358 6.68 16.86 16.08
N ILE A 359 7.37 16.74 14.95
CA ILE A 359 8.48 15.78 14.76
C ILE A 359 9.62 15.99 15.76
N ILE A 360 9.87 17.21 16.25
CA ILE A 360 11.01 17.51 17.11
C ILE A 360 11.01 16.67 18.39
N GLU A 361 9.88 16.57 19.07
CA GLU A 361 9.79 15.79 20.31
C GLU A 361 10.05 14.28 20.07
N ALA A 362 9.61 13.77 18.91
CA ALA A 362 9.80 12.38 18.55
C ALA A 362 11.28 12.08 18.24
N VAL A 363 11.98 12.95 17.49
CA VAL A 363 13.40 12.79 17.15
C VAL A 363 14.30 12.95 18.37
N GLN A 364 14.01 13.90 19.26
CA GLN A 364 14.76 14.08 20.50
C GLN A 364 14.64 12.87 21.44
N LYS A 365 13.45 12.27 21.53
CA LYS A 365 13.25 11.04 22.31
C LYS A 365 13.95 9.82 21.71
N MET A 366 14.15 9.78 20.39
CA MET A 366 14.78 8.63 19.70
C MET A 366 16.31 8.66 19.75
N ASN A 367 16.93 9.83 19.60
CA ASN A 367 18.37 9.93 19.34
C ASN A 367 19.20 10.47 20.51
N GLY A 368 18.60 11.03 21.55
CA GLY A 368 19.34 11.70 22.63
C GLY A 368 20.24 12.84 22.15
N THR A 369 20.10 13.28 20.89
CA THR A 369 20.92 14.30 20.22
C THR A 369 20.02 15.38 19.59
N ASN A 370 20.55 16.61 19.56
CA ASN A 370 19.89 17.72 18.88
C ASN A 370 19.84 17.43 17.38
N GLY A 371 18.72 16.88 16.90
CA GLY A 371 18.44 16.75 15.47
C GLY A 371 18.36 18.13 14.81
N ASP A 372 18.54 18.16 13.49
CA ASP A 372 18.52 19.37 12.67
C ASP A 372 17.42 20.35 13.10
N ALA A 373 17.82 21.49 13.61
CA ALA A 373 16.95 22.51 14.20
C ALA A 373 15.98 23.17 13.19
N ASP A 374 16.12 22.90 11.90
CA ASP A 374 15.28 23.48 10.84
C ASP A 374 14.03 22.64 10.53
N ARG A 375 14.03 21.33 10.86
CA ARG A 375 12.86 20.43 10.73
C ARG A 375 11.78 20.64 11.79
N GLY A 376 12.01 21.50 12.77
CA GLY A 376 11.26 21.62 13.99
C GLY A 376 10.16 22.64 14.05
N LYS A 377 9.85 23.32 12.99
CA LYS A 377 8.87 24.42 13.01
C LYS A 377 7.49 24.07 12.47
N ASP A 378 7.32 22.91 11.82
CA ASP A 378 6.04 22.53 11.27
C ASP A 378 5.23 21.78 12.33
N GLU A 379 4.30 22.50 12.99
CA GLU A 379 3.31 21.95 13.94
C GLU A 379 2.18 21.18 13.23
N GLU A 380 2.23 21.06 11.91
CA GLU A 380 1.17 20.48 11.10
C GLU A 380 1.36 18.96 10.91
N PRO A 381 0.25 18.17 10.87
CA PRO A 381 0.30 16.77 10.49
C PRO A 381 0.93 16.56 9.11
N GLN A 382 1.77 15.54 8.98
CA GLN A 382 2.44 15.22 7.71
C GLN A 382 1.63 14.27 6.85
N ALA A 383 0.81 13.44 7.50
CA ALA A 383 -0.14 12.55 6.86
C ALA A 383 -1.38 12.39 7.76
N ASP A 384 -2.42 11.80 7.20
CA ASP A 384 -3.68 11.51 7.89
C ASP A 384 -3.72 10.07 8.43
N LEU A 385 -2.90 9.17 7.84
CA LEU A 385 -2.81 7.74 8.12
C LEU A 385 -1.37 7.27 8.01
N VAL A 386 -0.94 6.33 8.87
CA VAL A 386 0.35 5.65 8.73
C VAL A 386 0.17 4.24 8.17
N MET A 387 0.92 3.95 7.10
CA MET A 387 1.04 2.62 6.49
C MET A 387 2.29 1.93 7.05
N VAL A 388 2.10 0.97 7.95
CA VAL A 388 3.20 0.29 8.62
C VAL A 388 3.44 -1.07 7.97
N GLY A 389 4.65 -1.30 7.47
CA GLY A 389 5.03 -2.53 6.78
C GLY A 389 5.83 -3.49 7.68
N ARG A 390 7.14 -3.59 7.43
CA ARG A 390 8.07 -4.56 8.08
C ARG A 390 8.03 -4.56 9.60
N GLN A 391 7.58 -3.49 10.24
CA GLN A 391 7.38 -3.49 11.70
C GLN A 391 6.30 -4.48 12.13
N PHE A 392 5.22 -4.64 11.36
CA PHE A 392 4.22 -5.68 11.64
C PHE A 392 4.75 -7.11 11.45
N LEU A 393 5.76 -7.32 10.60
CA LEU A 393 6.43 -8.63 10.48
C LEU A 393 7.26 -8.95 11.73
N ARG A 394 7.81 -7.94 12.40
CA ARG A 394 8.58 -8.08 13.66
C ARG A 394 7.69 -8.12 14.88
N ASP A 395 6.61 -7.33 14.89
CA ASP A 395 5.64 -7.21 15.98
C ASP A 395 4.22 -7.15 15.42
N ALA A 396 3.55 -8.30 15.34
CA ALA A 396 2.15 -8.38 14.90
C ALA A 396 1.19 -7.60 15.85
N GLY A 397 1.63 -7.27 17.06
CA GLY A 397 0.91 -6.49 18.06
C GLY A 397 1.26 -5.01 18.07
N PHE A 398 1.91 -4.47 17.04
CA PHE A 398 2.40 -3.10 17.01
C PHE A 398 1.38 -2.05 17.47
N VAL A 399 0.09 -2.23 17.16
CA VAL A 399 -0.98 -1.33 17.65
C VAL A 399 -1.07 -1.33 19.18
N LEU A 400 -1.02 -2.52 19.80
CA LEU A 400 -1.08 -2.65 21.26
C LEU A 400 0.23 -2.15 21.92
N THR A 401 1.37 -2.40 21.27
CA THR A 401 2.67 -1.86 21.66
C THR A 401 2.67 -0.33 21.60
N ALA A 402 2.13 0.25 20.52
CA ALA A 402 2.00 1.69 20.37
C ALA A 402 1.07 2.30 21.43
N ALA A 403 -0.08 1.68 21.68
CA ALA A 403 -0.99 2.14 22.72
C ALA A 403 -0.30 2.17 24.11
N LYS A 404 0.42 1.12 24.46
CA LYS A 404 1.16 1.05 25.71
C LYS A 404 2.27 2.11 25.80
N SER A 405 3.05 2.28 24.72
CA SER A 405 4.15 3.26 24.66
C SER A 405 3.65 4.71 24.79
N LEU A 406 2.49 5.01 24.21
CA LEU A 406 1.87 6.34 24.22
C LEU A 406 0.92 6.53 25.42
N ALA A 407 0.87 5.58 26.35
CA ALA A 407 -0.03 5.58 27.50
C ALA A 407 -1.53 5.70 27.14
N VAL A 408 -1.93 5.22 25.96
CA VAL A 408 -3.32 5.19 25.51
C VAL A 408 -3.99 3.88 25.93
N LYS A 409 -5.10 3.95 26.61
CA LYS A 409 -5.90 2.77 26.93
C LYS A 409 -6.75 2.38 25.73
N VAL A 410 -6.56 1.17 25.20
CA VAL A 410 -7.33 0.63 24.08
C VAL A 410 -8.03 -0.67 24.44
N GLN A 411 -9.06 -1.01 23.70
CA GLN A 411 -9.67 -2.33 23.78
C GLN A 411 -8.65 -3.40 23.37
N TRP A 412 -8.43 -4.38 24.23
CA TRP A 412 -7.64 -5.57 23.94
C TRP A 412 -8.52 -6.71 23.45
N PRO A 413 -8.01 -7.62 22.61
CA PRO A 413 -8.69 -8.88 22.33
C PRO A 413 -9.00 -9.61 23.64
N LEU A 414 -10.24 -10.09 23.80
CA LEU A 414 -10.65 -10.76 25.04
C LEU A 414 -9.76 -11.98 25.34
N GLN A 415 -9.36 -12.69 24.30
CA GLN A 415 -8.50 -13.88 24.39
C GLN A 415 -7.10 -13.57 24.94
N TYR A 416 -6.65 -12.32 24.79
CA TYR A 416 -5.33 -11.85 25.22
C TYR A 416 -5.38 -10.99 26.50
N SER A 417 -6.52 -10.95 27.18
CA SER A 417 -6.73 -10.11 28.37
C SER A 417 -5.73 -10.38 29.51
N LYS A 418 -5.16 -11.58 29.58
CA LYS A 418 -4.11 -11.92 30.57
C LYS A 418 -2.71 -11.40 30.18
N GLY A 419 -2.55 -10.86 28.97
CA GLY A 419 -1.29 -10.31 28.47
C GLY A 419 -1.20 -8.77 28.53
N LYS A 420 -2.17 -8.10 29.16
CA LYS A 420 -2.18 -6.63 29.31
C LYS A 420 -1.01 -6.10 30.09
#